data_b16c282ca70c182d755111f2533b6cf3
#
_entry.id   b16c282ca70c182d755111f2533b6cf3
#
_cell.length_a   1.000
_cell.length_b   1.000
_cell.length_c   1.000
_cell.angle_alpha   90.00
_cell.angle_beta   90.00
_cell.angle_gamma   90.00
#
_symmetry.space_group_name_H-M   'P 1'
#
loop_
_entity.id
_entity.type
_entity.pdbx_description
1 polymer ?
#
loop_
_entity_poly.entity_id
_entity_poly.type
_entity_poly.pdbx_seq_one_letter_code
_entity_poly.pdbx_strand_id
1 'polypeptide(L)'
;MANIDLTQYGITGTTEIVHNPSYDELFAAETDSALSGYEKGQVSELGAVNVLTGIYTGRSPKDKFIVMDENSKDTVWWTSADYANDNHPLSEDSWKVLKDLAKNELSNKKLYVVDAFCGANKDTRMSVRFIVEVAWQAHFVTNMFIQPTAEELENFKPDFVVYNASKAKVANYKELGLNSETAVAFNITSREQVILNTWYGGEMKKGMFSMMNYYLPLKGIASMHCSANTDMNGENTAIFFGLSGTGKTTLSTDPKRLLIGDDEHGWDDNGVFNYEGGCYAKVINLDKESEPDIYNAIRRDALLENVTLDENGKIDFNDGSKTENTRVSYPIDHIENIVKPISHGPAAENVIFLSADAFGVLPPVSILTPEQTQYYFLSGFTAKLAGTERGITEPTPTFSACFGQAFLELHPTKYAEELVKKMTKNGSKAYLVNTGWNGTGKRISIKDTRGIIDGILSGAIKNAPTKKIPYFDFEVPTELEGVDSKILDPRDTYANVNDWEIKAKDLASRFAKNFQKYTTNEAGKALVAAGPKAD
;
A
#
# COMPACT_ATOMS: atom_id res chain seq x y z
N MET A 1 2.60 -35.24 2.44
CA MET A 1 2.18 -33.91 2.98
C MET A 1 1.79 -34.12 4.43
N ALA A 2 2.32 -33.28 5.33
CA ALA A 2 1.91 -33.34 6.74
C ALA A 2 0.41 -33.01 6.83
N ASN A 3 -0.33 -33.85 7.54
CA ASN A 3 -1.76 -33.65 7.72
C ASN A 3 -1.93 -32.48 8.70
N ILE A 4 -2.48 -31.34 8.24
CA ILE A 4 -2.71 -30.17 9.09
C ILE A 4 -3.83 -30.48 10.06
N ASP A 5 -3.54 -30.36 11.35
CA ASP A 5 -4.55 -30.48 12.41
C ASP A 5 -5.09 -29.08 12.79
N LEU A 6 -6.31 -28.76 12.33
CA LEU A 6 -6.96 -27.50 12.63
C LEU A 6 -7.60 -27.47 14.03
N THR A 7 -7.71 -28.60 14.72
CA THR A 7 -8.26 -28.66 16.10
C THR A 7 -7.40 -27.87 17.08
N GLN A 8 -6.09 -27.76 16.83
CA GLN A 8 -5.18 -26.91 17.61
C GLN A 8 -5.59 -25.43 17.59
N TYR A 9 -6.30 -24.99 16.54
CA TYR A 9 -6.86 -23.62 16.41
C TYR A 9 -8.30 -23.52 16.88
N GLY A 10 -8.87 -24.61 17.43
CA GLY A 10 -10.27 -24.68 17.86
C GLY A 10 -11.29 -24.81 16.72
N ILE A 11 -10.83 -25.20 15.52
CA ILE A 11 -11.67 -25.50 14.37
C ILE A 11 -11.88 -27.01 14.32
N THR A 12 -13.14 -27.45 14.36
CA THR A 12 -13.50 -28.87 14.50
C THR A 12 -14.44 -29.33 13.37
N GLY A 13 -14.53 -30.63 13.13
CA GLY A 13 -15.45 -31.20 12.16
C GLY A 13 -15.15 -30.84 10.70
N THR A 14 -13.92 -30.46 10.38
CA THR A 14 -13.50 -30.15 9.01
C THR A 14 -13.69 -31.35 8.11
N THR A 15 -14.44 -31.19 7.01
CA THR A 15 -14.76 -32.28 6.09
C THR A 15 -13.64 -32.54 5.10
N GLU A 16 -12.91 -31.52 4.70
CA GLU A 16 -11.76 -31.57 3.81
C GLU A 16 -10.86 -30.37 4.04
N ILE A 17 -9.55 -30.56 3.98
CA ILE A 17 -8.55 -29.48 3.98
C ILE A 17 -7.80 -29.52 2.65
N VAL A 18 -7.90 -28.46 1.88
CA VAL A 18 -7.09 -28.25 0.68
C VAL A 18 -5.90 -27.36 1.06
N HIS A 19 -4.73 -27.97 1.17
CA HIS A 19 -3.53 -27.31 1.65
C HIS A 19 -2.62 -26.87 0.50
N ASN A 20 -2.33 -25.58 0.40
CA ASN A 20 -1.52 -24.97 -0.66
C ASN A 20 -1.88 -25.49 -2.06
N PRO A 21 -3.12 -25.32 -2.51
CA PRO A 21 -3.54 -25.80 -3.82
C PRO A 21 -2.73 -25.16 -4.94
N SER A 22 -2.52 -25.91 -6.00
CA SER A 22 -1.95 -25.39 -7.25
C SER A 22 -2.91 -24.43 -7.94
N TYR A 23 -2.41 -23.64 -8.89
CA TYR A 23 -3.26 -22.76 -9.70
C TYR A 23 -4.33 -23.52 -10.47
N ASP A 24 -4.05 -24.72 -10.94
CA ASP A 24 -5.05 -25.56 -11.63
C ASP A 24 -6.14 -26.04 -10.67
N GLU A 25 -5.78 -26.44 -9.46
CA GLU A 25 -6.74 -26.80 -8.41
C GLU A 25 -7.59 -25.60 -7.98
N LEU A 26 -6.99 -24.41 -7.82
CA LEU A 26 -7.70 -23.17 -7.51
C LEU A 26 -8.67 -22.78 -8.63
N PHE A 27 -8.22 -22.84 -9.88
CA PHE A 27 -9.07 -22.56 -11.04
C PHE A 27 -10.28 -23.50 -11.09
N ALA A 28 -10.08 -24.79 -10.93
CA ALA A 28 -11.16 -25.76 -10.89
C ALA A 28 -12.13 -25.51 -9.73
N ALA A 29 -11.60 -25.19 -8.55
CA ALA A 29 -12.40 -24.96 -7.36
C ALA A 29 -13.26 -23.69 -7.46
N GLU A 30 -12.69 -22.57 -7.91
CA GLU A 30 -13.39 -21.27 -7.98
C GLU A 30 -14.34 -21.12 -9.16
N THR A 31 -14.22 -21.98 -10.19
CA THR A 31 -15.10 -21.99 -11.37
C THR A 31 -16.06 -23.18 -11.38
N ASP A 32 -16.10 -23.97 -10.32
CA ASP A 32 -17.00 -25.14 -10.22
C ASP A 32 -18.45 -24.73 -10.49
N SER A 33 -19.11 -25.49 -11.36
CA SER A 33 -20.51 -25.24 -11.76
C SER A 33 -21.51 -25.34 -10.61
N ALA A 34 -21.17 -26.07 -9.55
CA ALA A 34 -21.98 -26.20 -8.34
C ALA A 34 -21.99 -24.94 -7.47
N LEU A 35 -21.01 -24.04 -7.63
CA LEU A 35 -20.93 -22.78 -6.89
C LEU A 35 -21.96 -21.77 -7.40
N SER A 36 -22.36 -20.87 -6.50
CA SER A 36 -23.27 -19.76 -6.79
C SER A 36 -22.89 -18.51 -6.00
N GLY A 37 -23.49 -17.37 -6.36
CA GLY A 37 -23.26 -16.11 -5.65
C GLY A 37 -21.80 -15.66 -5.69
N TYR A 38 -21.32 -15.15 -4.58
CA TYR A 38 -19.96 -14.56 -4.47
C TYR A 38 -18.83 -15.61 -4.42
N GLU A 39 -19.15 -16.89 -4.25
CA GLU A 39 -18.15 -17.95 -4.30
C GLU A 39 -17.73 -18.31 -5.73
N LYS A 40 -18.62 -18.06 -6.70
CA LYS A 40 -18.41 -18.47 -8.09
C LYS A 40 -17.63 -17.45 -8.88
N GLY A 41 -16.50 -17.89 -9.40
CA GLY A 41 -15.72 -17.13 -10.38
C GLY A 41 -16.24 -17.35 -11.81
N GLN A 42 -16.05 -16.34 -12.64
CA GLN A 42 -16.34 -16.36 -14.07
C GLN A 42 -15.05 -16.16 -14.86
N VAL A 43 -14.79 -17.03 -15.82
CA VAL A 43 -13.59 -16.93 -16.66
C VAL A 43 -13.76 -15.81 -17.67
N SER A 44 -12.77 -14.91 -17.74
CA SER A 44 -12.71 -13.82 -18.71
C SER A 44 -12.11 -14.26 -20.05
N GLU A 45 -12.31 -13.46 -21.09
CA GLU A 45 -11.71 -13.65 -22.43
C GLU A 45 -10.17 -13.70 -22.40
N LEU A 46 -9.54 -13.10 -21.36
CA LEU A 46 -8.09 -13.11 -21.18
C LEU A 46 -7.57 -14.31 -20.36
N GLY A 47 -8.48 -15.19 -19.91
CA GLY A 47 -8.14 -16.37 -19.13
C GLY A 47 -8.08 -16.19 -17.63
N ALA A 48 -8.08 -14.96 -17.13
CA ALA A 48 -8.19 -14.66 -15.71
C ALA A 48 -9.62 -14.88 -15.22
N VAL A 49 -9.75 -15.37 -13.99
CA VAL A 49 -11.05 -15.50 -13.32
C VAL A 49 -11.44 -14.17 -12.69
N ASN A 50 -12.70 -13.78 -12.87
CA ASN A 50 -13.29 -12.63 -12.19
C ASN A 50 -14.23 -13.11 -11.07
N VAL A 51 -14.12 -12.47 -9.90
CA VAL A 51 -14.97 -12.72 -8.75
C VAL A 51 -15.62 -11.43 -8.25
N LEU A 52 -16.74 -11.59 -7.54
CA LEU A 52 -17.42 -10.48 -6.87
C LEU A 52 -17.12 -10.56 -5.38
N THR A 53 -16.69 -9.47 -4.78
CA THR A 53 -16.30 -9.43 -3.36
C THR A 53 -17.45 -9.07 -2.41
N GLY A 54 -18.68 -9.10 -2.89
CA GLY A 54 -19.87 -8.82 -2.11
C GLY A 54 -20.09 -7.32 -1.89
N ILE A 55 -20.64 -6.98 -0.73
CA ILE A 55 -20.96 -5.59 -0.39
C ILE A 55 -19.71 -4.73 -0.15
N TYR A 56 -18.59 -5.35 0.19
CA TYR A 56 -17.30 -4.68 0.38
C TYR A 56 -16.44 -4.84 -0.87
N THR A 57 -16.26 -3.76 -1.59
CA THR A 57 -15.39 -3.69 -2.77
C THR A 57 -14.06 -3.00 -2.50
N GLY A 58 -13.77 -2.78 -1.22
CA GLY A 58 -12.56 -2.19 -0.67
C GLY A 58 -12.42 -2.52 0.80
N ARG A 59 -11.33 -2.08 1.40
CA ARG A 59 -11.10 -2.24 2.85
C ARG A 59 -12.10 -1.41 3.65
N SER A 60 -12.30 -1.80 4.89
CA SER A 60 -13.13 -1.08 5.85
C SER A 60 -12.30 -0.60 7.06
N PRO A 61 -11.60 0.54 6.94
CA PRO A 61 -10.73 1.05 8.00
C PRO A 61 -11.45 1.29 9.33
N LYS A 62 -12.71 1.69 9.27
CA LYS A 62 -13.55 1.91 10.47
C LYS A 62 -13.83 0.63 11.27
N ASP A 63 -13.67 -0.53 10.64
CA ASP A 63 -13.91 -1.84 11.25
C ASP A 63 -12.60 -2.57 11.62
N LYS A 64 -11.46 -1.86 11.51
CA LYS A 64 -10.16 -2.34 11.97
C LYS A 64 -10.02 -2.13 13.48
N PHE A 65 -9.67 -3.20 14.18
CA PHE A 65 -9.49 -3.21 15.64
C PHE A 65 -8.20 -3.93 16.02
N ILE A 66 -7.57 -3.46 17.09
CA ILE A 66 -6.36 -4.07 17.65
C ILE A 66 -6.61 -4.34 19.13
N VAL A 67 -6.30 -5.54 19.58
CA VAL A 67 -6.43 -5.88 21.01
C VAL A 67 -5.51 -5.00 21.84
N MET A 68 -6.08 -4.31 22.82
CA MET A 68 -5.34 -3.52 23.79
C MET A 68 -5.06 -4.40 25.00
N ASP A 69 -3.84 -4.86 25.12
CA ASP A 69 -3.35 -5.68 26.23
C ASP A 69 -2.07 -5.07 26.83
N GLU A 70 -1.45 -5.75 27.77
CA GLU A 70 -0.23 -5.26 28.44
C GLU A 70 0.94 -5.02 27.49
N ASN A 71 1.01 -5.74 26.35
CA ASN A 71 2.10 -5.58 25.37
C ASN A 71 1.82 -4.48 24.35
N SER A 72 0.57 -4.28 23.96
CA SER A 72 0.19 -3.36 22.89
C SER A 72 -0.18 -1.95 23.39
N LYS A 73 -0.64 -1.82 24.63
CA LYS A 73 -1.19 -0.57 25.16
C LYS A 73 -0.25 0.62 25.07
N ASP A 74 1.05 0.41 25.26
CA ASP A 74 2.07 1.46 25.29
C ASP A 74 2.86 1.57 23.97
N THR A 75 2.64 0.68 23.00
CA THR A 75 3.39 0.64 21.73
C THR A 75 2.59 1.06 20.52
N VAL A 76 1.30 0.73 20.49
CA VAL A 76 0.41 1.07 19.37
C VAL A 76 0.05 2.55 19.38
N TRP A 77 0.04 3.15 18.22
CA TRP A 77 -0.44 4.51 18.02
C TRP A 77 -1.96 4.52 17.93
N TRP A 78 -2.62 4.57 19.09
CA TRP A 78 -4.07 4.47 19.19
C TRP A 78 -4.79 5.71 18.68
N THR A 79 -5.98 5.50 18.10
CA THR A 79 -6.88 6.61 17.77
C THR A 79 -7.27 7.38 19.03
N SER A 80 -7.40 8.69 18.91
CA SER A 80 -7.84 9.57 19.98
C SER A 80 -8.75 10.68 19.43
N ALA A 81 -9.39 11.41 20.35
CA ALA A 81 -10.21 12.56 19.97
C ALA A 81 -9.40 13.67 19.28
N ASP A 82 -8.13 13.83 19.65
CA ASP A 82 -7.24 14.84 19.08
C ASP A 82 -6.64 14.41 17.76
N TYR A 83 -6.38 13.10 17.59
CA TYR A 83 -5.70 12.52 16.42
C TYR A 83 -6.35 11.22 15.98
N ALA A 84 -7.43 11.34 15.20
CA ALA A 84 -8.13 10.17 14.68
C ALA A 84 -7.25 9.38 13.70
N ASN A 85 -7.19 8.06 13.93
CA ASN A 85 -6.58 7.09 13.02
C ASN A 85 -7.39 5.78 13.04
N ASP A 86 -6.93 4.76 12.32
CA ASP A 86 -7.66 3.50 12.18
C ASP A 86 -7.29 2.44 13.23
N ASN A 87 -6.44 2.78 14.20
CA ASN A 87 -6.06 1.85 15.26
C ASN A 87 -7.05 1.92 16.42
N HIS A 88 -8.20 1.29 16.25
CA HIS A 88 -9.25 1.24 17.27
C HIS A 88 -8.94 0.17 18.31
N PRO A 89 -9.02 0.49 19.60
CA PRO A 89 -8.77 -0.49 20.65
C PRO A 89 -9.90 -1.52 20.76
N LEU A 90 -9.54 -2.77 21.05
CA LEU A 90 -10.47 -3.87 21.32
C LEU A 90 -10.08 -4.52 22.64
N SER A 91 -11.08 -4.82 23.50
CA SER A 91 -10.82 -5.56 24.73
C SER A 91 -10.45 -7.03 24.46
N GLU A 92 -9.71 -7.64 25.36
CA GLU A 92 -9.39 -9.07 25.28
C GLU A 92 -10.65 -9.94 25.33
N ASP A 93 -11.67 -9.54 26.06
CA ASP A 93 -12.95 -10.27 26.12
C ASP A 93 -13.70 -10.21 24.80
N SER A 94 -13.78 -9.03 24.18
CA SER A 94 -14.37 -8.89 22.85
C SER A 94 -13.59 -9.68 21.79
N TRP A 95 -12.26 -9.69 21.87
CA TRP A 95 -11.43 -10.52 20.99
C TRP A 95 -11.77 -12.00 21.09
N LYS A 96 -11.94 -12.54 22.29
CA LYS A 96 -12.33 -13.94 22.49
C LYS A 96 -13.65 -14.26 21.81
N VAL A 97 -14.64 -13.37 21.92
CA VAL A 97 -15.95 -13.54 21.24
C VAL A 97 -15.79 -13.56 19.73
N LEU A 98 -15.03 -12.63 19.15
CA LEU A 98 -14.80 -12.58 17.70
C LEU A 98 -14.04 -13.82 17.21
N LYS A 99 -13.04 -14.27 17.94
CA LYS A 99 -12.27 -15.47 17.60
C LYS A 99 -13.14 -16.73 17.66
N ASP A 100 -14.00 -16.86 18.68
CA ASP A 100 -14.93 -17.98 18.79
C ASP A 100 -15.96 -17.98 17.67
N LEU A 101 -16.46 -16.82 17.28
CA LEU A 101 -17.36 -16.68 16.13
C LEU A 101 -16.67 -17.14 14.82
N ALA A 102 -15.43 -16.76 14.60
CA ALA A 102 -14.65 -17.20 13.44
C ALA A 102 -14.41 -18.72 13.45
N LYS A 103 -14.01 -19.29 14.59
CA LYS A 103 -13.81 -20.74 14.71
C LYS A 103 -15.10 -21.53 14.45
N ASN A 104 -16.22 -21.04 14.95
CA ASN A 104 -17.53 -21.68 14.74
C ASN A 104 -17.91 -21.64 13.25
N GLU A 105 -17.72 -20.50 12.58
CA GLU A 105 -17.99 -20.38 11.15
C GLU A 105 -17.10 -21.32 10.32
N LEU A 106 -15.83 -21.43 10.67
CA LEU A 106 -14.85 -22.24 9.94
C LEU A 106 -14.94 -23.75 10.28
N SER A 107 -15.77 -24.15 11.24
CA SER A 107 -15.97 -25.57 11.62
C SER A 107 -17.01 -26.25 10.73
N ASN A 108 -16.93 -27.59 10.69
CA ASN A 108 -17.90 -28.47 10.00
C ASN A 108 -18.05 -28.21 8.49
N LYS A 109 -16.98 -27.85 7.81
CA LYS A 109 -16.96 -27.59 6.38
C LYS A 109 -15.61 -27.88 5.74
N LYS A 110 -15.57 -27.83 4.42
CA LYS A 110 -14.35 -27.82 3.63
C LYS A 110 -13.65 -26.47 3.79
N LEU A 111 -12.33 -26.50 3.98
CA LEU A 111 -11.49 -25.31 4.12
C LEU A 111 -10.29 -25.37 3.19
N TYR A 112 -9.79 -24.17 2.85
CA TYR A 112 -8.52 -23.97 2.17
C TYR A 112 -7.53 -23.41 3.19
N VAL A 113 -6.35 -24.00 3.25
CA VAL A 113 -5.26 -23.52 4.11
C VAL A 113 -4.09 -23.19 3.20
N VAL A 114 -3.69 -21.93 3.20
CA VAL A 114 -2.52 -21.46 2.45
C VAL A 114 -1.46 -21.02 3.43
N ASP A 115 -0.32 -21.70 3.38
CA ASP A 115 0.89 -21.35 4.10
C ASP A 115 1.81 -20.57 3.18
N ALA A 116 2.20 -19.37 3.57
CA ALA A 116 2.98 -18.47 2.75
C ALA A 116 3.88 -17.57 3.61
N PHE A 117 4.76 -16.81 2.95
CA PHE A 117 5.61 -15.85 3.63
C PHE A 117 5.21 -14.42 3.27
N CYS A 118 5.27 -13.53 4.26
CA CYS A 118 5.24 -12.09 4.08
C CYS A 118 6.67 -11.56 4.29
N GLY A 119 7.29 -11.07 3.21
CA GLY A 119 8.66 -10.61 3.20
C GLY A 119 9.63 -11.55 2.46
N ALA A 120 10.39 -10.98 1.53
CA ALA A 120 11.38 -11.73 0.74
C ALA A 120 12.68 -12.01 1.50
N ASN A 121 12.99 -11.25 2.54
CA ASN A 121 14.17 -11.49 3.36
C ASN A 121 13.92 -12.63 4.34
N LYS A 122 14.65 -13.73 4.18
CA LYS A 122 14.48 -14.94 4.99
C LYS A 122 14.68 -14.73 6.49
N ASP A 123 15.52 -13.75 6.88
CA ASP A 123 15.84 -13.51 8.29
C ASP A 123 14.73 -12.76 9.04
N THR A 124 13.86 -12.06 8.32
CA THR A 124 12.84 -11.17 8.89
C THR A 124 11.42 -11.43 8.39
N ARG A 125 11.26 -12.37 7.45
CA ARG A 125 9.96 -12.75 6.93
C ARG A 125 9.05 -13.31 8.01
N MET A 126 7.77 -13.12 7.83
CA MET A 126 6.73 -13.70 8.67
C MET A 126 6.12 -14.92 7.95
N SER A 127 6.10 -16.06 8.63
CA SER A 127 5.39 -17.26 8.17
C SER A 127 3.93 -17.13 8.54
N VAL A 128 3.04 -17.11 7.54
CA VAL A 128 1.61 -16.87 7.75
C VAL A 128 0.79 -18.05 7.29
N ARG A 129 -0.13 -18.49 8.13
CA ARG A 129 -1.15 -19.49 7.78
C ARG A 129 -2.49 -18.80 7.59
N PHE A 130 -3.02 -18.86 6.38
CA PHE A 130 -4.35 -18.38 6.03
C PHE A 130 -5.34 -19.53 6.06
N ILE A 131 -6.38 -19.42 6.87
CA ILE A 131 -7.48 -20.38 6.94
C ILE A 131 -8.72 -19.68 6.36
N VAL A 132 -9.17 -20.13 5.21
CA VAL A 132 -10.25 -19.51 4.46
C VAL A 132 -11.28 -20.53 4.02
N GLU A 133 -12.54 -20.11 3.86
CA GLU A 133 -13.65 -20.95 3.45
C GLU A 133 -14.05 -20.79 1.97
N VAL A 134 -13.41 -19.83 1.28
CA VAL A 134 -13.73 -19.47 -0.12
C VAL A 134 -12.51 -19.72 -1.00
N ALA A 135 -12.68 -20.49 -2.08
CA ALA A 135 -11.59 -20.89 -2.97
C ALA A 135 -10.82 -19.69 -3.56
N TRP A 136 -11.51 -18.67 -4.05
CA TRP A 136 -10.84 -17.52 -4.65
C TRP A 136 -10.12 -16.64 -3.63
N GLN A 137 -10.47 -16.70 -2.34
CA GLN A 137 -9.66 -16.06 -1.30
C GLN A 137 -8.31 -16.77 -1.11
N ALA A 138 -8.29 -18.10 -1.23
CA ALA A 138 -7.04 -18.87 -1.29
C ALA A 138 -6.21 -18.48 -2.53
N HIS A 139 -6.84 -18.30 -3.68
CA HIS A 139 -6.17 -17.80 -4.89
C HIS A 139 -5.57 -16.41 -4.68
N PHE A 140 -6.32 -15.50 -4.07
CA PHE A 140 -5.84 -14.15 -3.78
C PHE A 140 -4.56 -14.16 -2.94
N VAL A 141 -4.52 -14.90 -1.83
CA VAL A 141 -3.33 -14.97 -0.98
C VAL A 141 -2.18 -15.74 -1.64
N THR A 142 -2.47 -16.70 -2.50
CA THR A 142 -1.47 -17.39 -3.32
C THR A 142 -0.78 -16.40 -4.27
N ASN A 143 -1.52 -15.47 -4.87
CA ASN A 143 -0.95 -14.42 -5.71
C ASN A 143 -0.16 -13.38 -4.90
N MET A 144 -0.65 -13.01 -3.73
CA MET A 144 -0.14 -11.83 -3.01
C MET A 144 0.98 -12.12 -2.03
N PHE A 145 1.17 -13.37 -1.61
CA PHE A 145 2.21 -13.75 -0.66
C PHE A 145 3.24 -14.65 -1.32
N ILE A 146 4.41 -14.72 -0.71
CA ILE A 146 5.53 -15.50 -1.25
C ILE A 146 5.30 -16.98 -0.93
N GLN A 147 5.27 -17.79 -1.97
CA GLN A 147 5.01 -19.22 -1.84
C GLN A 147 6.25 -19.96 -1.32
N PRO A 148 6.07 -20.87 -0.33
CA PRO A 148 7.15 -21.71 0.14
C PRO A 148 7.62 -22.69 -0.94
N THR A 149 8.90 -23.05 -0.88
CA THR A 149 9.38 -24.24 -1.60
C THR A 149 8.78 -25.50 -0.97
N ALA A 150 8.86 -26.64 -1.66
CA ALA A 150 8.36 -27.92 -1.13
C ALA A 150 9.02 -28.29 0.21
N GLU A 151 10.33 -28.06 0.35
CA GLU A 151 11.07 -28.28 1.60
C GLU A 151 10.63 -27.34 2.72
N GLU A 152 10.43 -26.05 2.41
CA GLU A 152 9.95 -25.06 3.38
C GLU A 152 8.53 -25.40 3.84
N LEU A 153 7.69 -25.92 2.95
CA LEU A 153 6.31 -26.31 3.24
C LEU A 153 6.23 -27.54 4.17
N GLU A 154 7.12 -28.53 3.99
CA GLU A 154 7.19 -29.70 4.86
C GLU A 154 7.51 -29.34 6.32
N ASN A 155 8.32 -28.31 6.52
CA ASN A 155 8.77 -27.84 7.84
C ASN A 155 8.07 -26.55 8.29
N PHE A 156 6.98 -26.16 7.64
CA PHE A 156 6.31 -24.90 7.87
C PHE A 156 5.73 -24.81 9.28
N LYS A 157 6.10 -23.75 9.98
CA LYS A 157 5.53 -23.36 11.27
C LYS A 157 5.06 -21.91 11.17
N PRO A 158 3.75 -21.65 11.32
CA PRO A 158 3.25 -20.28 11.22
C PRO A 158 3.67 -19.44 12.42
N ASP A 159 4.19 -18.24 12.13
CA ASP A 159 4.38 -17.18 13.12
C ASP A 159 3.06 -16.44 13.37
N PHE A 160 2.21 -16.39 12.35
CA PHE A 160 0.96 -15.65 12.36
C PHE A 160 -0.16 -16.47 11.70
N VAL A 161 -1.38 -16.41 12.26
CA VAL A 161 -2.54 -17.14 11.76
C VAL A 161 -3.67 -16.16 11.42
N VAL A 162 -4.22 -16.28 10.21
CA VAL A 162 -5.36 -15.49 9.73
C VAL A 162 -6.59 -16.41 9.65
N TYR A 163 -7.63 -16.06 10.41
CA TYR A 163 -8.95 -16.70 10.38
C TYR A 163 -9.88 -15.84 9.53
N ASN A 164 -10.13 -16.23 8.28
CA ASN A 164 -11.02 -15.49 7.41
C ASN A 164 -12.40 -16.16 7.34
N ALA A 165 -13.31 -15.69 8.19
CA ALA A 165 -14.67 -16.17 8.32
C ALA A 165 -15.66 -15.16 7.68
N SER A 166 -15.47 -14.89 6.39
CA SER A 166 -16.19 -13.85 5.63
C SER A 166 -17.70 -13.95 5.69
N LYS A 167 -18.24 -15.16 5.86
CA LYS A 167 -19.69 -15.42 5.87
C LYS A 167 -20.36 -15.11 7.20
N ALA A 168 -19.59 -15.00 8.29
CA ALA A 168 -20.13 -14.71 9.62
C ALA A 168 -20.33 -13.21 9.82
N LYS A 169 -21.38 -12.85 10.55
CA LYS A 169 -21.70 -11.48 10.98
C LYS A 169 -21.64 -11.36 12.48
N VAL A 170 -21.22 -10.20 12.96
CA VAL A 170 -21.20 -9.88 14.40
C VAL A 170 -22.52 -9.22 14.81
N ALA A 171 -23.53 -10.03 15.14
CA ALA A 171 -24.87 -9.51 15.45
C ALA A 171 -24.90 -8.58 16.68
N ASN A 172 -24.13 -8.89 17.69
CA ASN A 172 -24.02 -8.13 18.94
C ASN A 172 -22.85 -7.12 18.95
N TYR A 173 -22.52 -6.57 17.80
CA TYR A 173 -21.35 -5.71 17.64
C TYR A 173 -21.27 -4.52 18.60
N LYS A 174 -22.41 -3.92 18.94
CA LYS A 174 -22.48 -2.77 19.86
C LYS A 174 -22.00 -3.14 21.26
N GLU A 175 -22.37 -4.32 21.75
CA GLU A 175 -21.97 -4.84 23.06
C GLU A 175 -20.46 -5.11 23.14
N LEU A 176 -19.85 -5.41 21.98
CA LEU A 176 -18.42 -5.69 21.86
C LEU A 176 -17.57 -4.43 21.59
N GLY A 177 -18.19 -3.26 21.50
CA GLY A 177 -17.50 -2.01 21.22
C GLY A 177 -17.09 -1.84 19.74
N LEU A 178 -17.73 -2.55 18.81
CA LEU A 178 -17.48 -2.45 17.37
C LEU A 178 -18.37 -1.40 16.71
N ASN A 179 -17.98 -1.00 15.50
CA ASN A 179 -18.69 0.02 14.72
C ASN A 179 -19.80 -0.54 13.82
N SER A 180 -19.72 -1.83 13.48
CA SER A 180 -20.68 -2.52 12.61
C SER A 180 -20.65 -4.03 12.82
N GLU A 181 -21.48 -4.76 12.08
CA GLU A 181 -21.48 -6.22 12.04
C GLU A 181 -20.21 -6.83 11.41
N THR A 182 -19.30 -5.97 10.93
CA THR A 182 -18.02 -6.34 10.30
C THR A 182 -16.87 -6.10 11.27
N ALA A 183 -15.91 -7.00 11.30
CA ALA A 183 -14.71 -6.84 12.10
C ALA A 183 -13.47 -7.34 11.35
N VAL A 184 -12.42 -6.53 11.37
CA VAL A 184 -11.06 -6.89 10.96
C VAL A 184 -10.18 -6.64 12.17
N ALA A 185 -9.98 -7.70 12.97
CA ALA A 185 -9.39 -7.60 14.28
C ALA A 185 -8.03 -8.30 14.34
N PHE A 186 -7.09 -7.67 15.05
CA PHE A 186 -5.72 -8.14 15.22
C PHE A 186 -5.40 -8.34 16.71
N ASN A 187 -4.75 -9.45 17.01
CA ASN A 187 -4.08 -9.64 18.28
C ASN A 187 -2.58 -9.72 18.05
N ILE A 188 -1.86 -8.66 18.37
CA ILE A 188 -0.42 -8.54 18.13
C ILE A 188 0.36 -9.51 19.02
N THR A 189 -0.11 -9.74 20.25
CA THR A 189 0.54 -10.60 21.24
C THR A 189 0.43 -12.07 20.87
N SER A 190 -0.76 -12.54 20.50
CA SER A 190 -0.98 -13.93 20.07
C SER A 190 -0.65 -14.16 18.58
N ARG A 191 -0.41 -13.08 17.83
CA ARG A 191 -0.10 -13.11 16.39
C ARG A 191 -1.22 -13.74 15.56
N GLU A 192 -2.39 -13.14 15.66
CA GLU A 192 -3.59 -13.60 14.98
C GLU A 192 -4.39 -12.45 14.38
N GLN A 193 -5.05 -12.73 13.25
CA GLN A 193 -6.06 -11.86 12.65
C GLN A 193 -7.36 -12.63 12.50
N VAL A 194 -8.48 -11.96 12.78
CA VAL A 194 -9.84 -12.47 12.54
C VAL A 194 -10.55 -11.52 11.59
N ILE A 195 -11.11 -12.05 10.51
CA ILE A 195 -11.91 -11.30 9.53
C ILE A 195 -13.33 -11.85 9.52
N LEU A 196 -14.31 -10.97 9.74
CA LEU A 196 -15.72 -11.28 9.80
C LEU A 196 -16.53 -10.34 8.91
N ASN A 197 -17.46 -10.89 8.13
CA ASN A 197 -18.44 -10.18 7.31
C ASN A 197 -17.85 -9.29 6.20
N THR A 198 -16.67 -9.56 5.74
CA THR A 198 -16.13 -8.97 4.51
C THR A 198 -15.41 -10.03 3.69
N TRP A 199 -15.68 -10.02 2.39
CA TRP A 199 -15.07 -10.96 1.43
C TRP A 199 -13.84 -10.37 0.74
N TYR A 200 -13.61 -9.08 0.92
CA TYR A 200 -12.54 -8.35 0.24
C TYR A 200 -11.16 -8.88 0.64
N GLY A 201 -10.43 -9.46 -0.33
CA GLY A 201 -9.13 -10.08 -0.09
C GLY A 201 -8.06 -9.11 0.41
N GLY A 202 -8.18 -7.83 0.06
CA GLY A 202 -7.27 -6.78 0.51
C GLY A 202 -7.17 -6.61 2.03
N GLU A 203 -8.13 -7.12 2.82
CA GLU A 203 -8.03 -7.12 4.28
C GLU A 203 -6.94 -8.09 4.77
N MET A 204 -6.74 -9.22 4.11
CA MET A 204 -5.63 -10.13 4.41
C MET A 204 -4.28 -9.53 3.99
N LYS A 205 -4.22 -8.97 2.77
CA LYS A 205 -3.02 -8.32 2.24
C LYS A 205 -2.54 -7.18 3.13
N LYS A 206 -3.39 -6.20 3.35
CA LYS A 206 -3.06 -5.01 4.15
C LYS A 206 -3.00 -5.30 5.65
N GLY A 207 -3.70 -6.31 6.11
CA GLY A 207 -3.57 -6.81 7.47
C GLY A 207 -2.14 -7.26 7.78
N MET A 208 -1.56 -8.07 6.91
CA MET A 208 -0.18 -8.51 7.09
C MET A 208 0.83 -7.39 6.90
N PHE A 209 0.58 -6.45 5.98
CA PHE A 209 1.38 -5.23 5.88
C PHE A 209 1.37 -4.42 7.18
N SER A 210 0.20 -4.23 7.79
CA SER A 210 0.08 -3.56 9.10
C SER A 210 0.88 -4.28 10.19
N MET A 211 0.90 -5.61 10.17
CA MET A 211 1.70 -6.38 11.13
C MET A 211 3.20 -6.26 10.88
N MET A 212 3.64 -6.27 9.64
CA MET A 212 5.03 -5.97 9.28
C MET A 212 5.42 -4.56 9.75
N ASN A 213 4.53 -3.58 9.59
CA ASN A 213 4.70 -2.21 10.09
C ASN A 213 4.76 -2.11 11.63
N TYR A 214 4.28 -3.10 12.35
CA TYR A 214 4.47 -3.17 13.80
C TYR A 214 5.82 -3.82 14.16
N TYR A 215 6.09 -5.02 13.63
CA TYR A 215 7.23 -5.81 14.08
C TYR A 215 8.57 -5.35 13.53
N LEU A 216 8.66 -4.94 12.27
CA LEU A 216 9.95 -4.65 11.62
C LEU A 216 10.59 -3.33 12.07
N PRO A 217 9.87 -2.21 12.22
CA PRO A 217 10.50 -0.99 12.73
C PRO A 217 11.07 -1.15 14.15
N LEU A 218 10.46 -1.99 14.98
CA LEU A 218 10.99 -2.33 16.31
C LEU A 218 12.31 -3.11 16.27
N LYS A 219 12.64 -3.70 15.13
CA LYS A 219 13.91 -4.38 14.85
C LYS A 219 14.91 -3.51 14.09
N GLY A 220 14.61 -2.23 13.90
CA GLY A 220 15.47 -1.31 13.16
C GLY A 220 15.42 -1.47 11.64
N ILE A 221 14.32 -1.99 11.09
CA ILE A 221 14.09 -2.15 9.66
C ILE A 221 13.08 -1.10 9.22
N ALA A 222 13.39 -0.35 8.16
CA ALA A 222 12.42 0.58 7.57
C ALA A 222 11.33 -0.23 6.86
N SER A 223 10.08 0.04 7.22
CA SER A 223 8.89 -0.57 6.61
C SER A 223 8.13 0.51 5.84
N MET A 224 7.82 0.25 4.56
CA MET A 224 7.50 1.31 3.63
C MET A 224 6.33 0.93 2.70
N HIS A 225 5.35 1.83 2.62
CA HIS A 225 4.31 1.79 1.60
C HIS A 225 4.82 2.51 0.35
N CYS A 226 5.54 1.79 -0.49
CA CYS A 226 6.20 2.33 -1.67
C CYS A 226 6.32 1.28 -2.76
N SER A 227 6.51 1.72 -4.01
CA SER A 227 7.03 0.88 -5.08
C SER A 227 8.56 1.00 -5.14
N ALA A 228 9.23 0.01 -5.72
CA ALA A 228 10.67 -0.01 -5.84
C ALA A 228 11.13 -0.67 -7.14
N ASN A 229 12.18 -0.12 -7.73
CA ASN A 229 12.80 -0.66 -8.93
C ASN A 229 14.31 -0.43 -8.92
N THR A 230 15.00 -1.08 -9.85
CA THR A 230 16.44 -0.90 -10.11
C THR A 230 16.68 -0.53 -11.56
N ASP A 231 17.92 -0.19 -11.92
CA ASP A 231 18.32 -0.17 -13.34
C ASP A 231 18.38 -1.60 -13.93
N MET A 232 18.69 -1.71 -15.21
CA MET A 232 18.73 -3.00 -15.91
C MET A 232 19.89 -3.91 -15.47
N ASN A 233 20.82 -3.38 -14.66
CA ASN A 233 21.91 -4.16 -14.05
C ASN A 233 21.56 -4.65 -12.63
N GLY A 234 20.38 -4.32 -12.10
CA GLY A 234 19.99 -4.64 -10.75
C GLY A 234 20.59 -3.71 -9.68
N GLU A 235 21.04 -2.55 -10.09
CA GLU A 235 21.67 -1.52 -9.25
C GLU A 235 20.83 -0.24 -9.25
N ASN A 236 21.31 0.84 -8.60
CA ASN A 236 20.64 2.14 -8.59
C ASN A 236 19.16 2.04 -8.17
N THR A 237 18.92 1.44 -7.05
CA THR A 237 17.55 1.28 -6.50
C THR A 237 16.90 2.63 -6.23
N ALA A 238 15.66 2.78 -6.71
CA ALA A 238 14.79 3.90 -6.41
C ALA A 238 13.51 3.41 -5.73
N ILE A 239 13.05 4.14 -4.73
CA ILE A 239 11.77 3.90 -4.06
C ILE A 239 10.84 5.10 -4.24
N PHE A 240 9.57 4.80 -4.50
CA PHE A 240 8.54 5.79 -4.83
C PHE A 240 7.40 5.68 -3.83
N PHE A 241 7.20 6.75 -3.06
CA PHE A 241 6.03 6.92 -2.20
C PHE A 241 5.02 7.81 -2.90
N GLY A 242 3.75 7.56 -2.69
CA GLY A 242 2.69 8.40 -3.24
C GLY A 242 1.32 7.83 -2.96
N LEU A 243 0.34 8.71 -2.83
CA LEU A 243 -1.06 8.36 -2.69
C LEU A 243 -1.69 8.08 -4.07
N SER A 244 -2.93 7.58 -4.06
CA SER A 244 -3.68 7.36 -5.30
C SER A 244 -3.74 8.63 -6.16
N GLY A 245 -3.52 8.48 -7.47
CA GLY A 245 -3.57 9.59 -8.43
C GLY A 245 -2.30 10.43 -8.55
N THR A 246 -1.24 10.12 -7.80
CA THR A 246 0.06 10.82 -7.88
C THR A 246 0.97 10.30 -8.98
N GLY A 247 0.64 9.15 -9.59
CA GLY A 247 1.44 8.53 -10.64
C GLY A 247 2.43 7.48 -10.14
N LYS A 248 2.30 7.01 -8.89
CA LYS A 248 3.22 6.02 -8.29
C LYS A 248 3.43 4.80 -9.19
N THR A 249 2.37 4.13 -9.62
CA THR A 249 2.46 2.94 -10.48
C THR A 249 3.05 3.28 -11.85
N THR A 250 2.55 4.33 -12.50
CA THR A 250 3.00 4.74 -13.84
C THR A 250 4.48 5.15 -13.89
N LEU A 251 4.94 5.86 -12.86
CA LEU A 251 6.32 6.38 -12.81
C LEU A 251 7.33 5.35 -12.31
N SER A 252 6.91 4.41 -11.48
CA SER A 252 7.77 3.31 -11.01
C SER A 252 7.88 2.16 -12.04
N THR A 253 6.90 2.02 -12.92
CA THR A 253 6.91 1.08 -14.04
C THR A 253 7.53 1.76 -15.25
N ASP A 254 8.76 1.42 -15.54
CA ASP A 254 9.54 1.95 -16.65
C ASP A 254 10.17 0.77 -17.40
N PRO A 255 10.04 0.65 -18.74
CA PRO A 255 10.66 -0.42 -19.50
C PRO A 255 12.19 -0.45 -19.40
N LYS A 256 12.81 0.63 -18.93
CA LYS A 256 14.25 0.74 -18.67
C LYS A 256 14.65 0.34 -17.25
N ARG A 257 13.70 -0.12 -16.44
CA ARG A 257 13.92 -0.46 -15.04
C ARG A 257 13.43 -1.88 -14.74
N LEU A 258 14.00 -2.50 -13.71
CA LEU A 258 13.57 -3.80 -13.21
C LEU A 258 12.76 -3.61 -11.92
N LEU A 259 11.57 -4.19 -11.89
CA LEU A 259 10.66 -4.09 -10.73
C LEU A 259 11.16 -4.96 -9.57
N ILE A 260 11.25 -4.38 -8.37
CA ILE A 260 11.36 -5.11 -7.11
C ILE A 260 9.96 -5.45 -6.60
N GLY A 261 9.08 -4.46 -6.57
CA GLY A 261 7.68 -4.61 -6.19
C GLY A 261 6.91 -3.30 -6.36
N ASP A 262 5.58 -3.41 -6.34
CA ASP A 262 4.72 -2.27 -6.67
C ASP A 262 4.15 -1.51 -5.46
N ASP A 263 4.22 -2.06 -4.21
CA ASP A 263 3.44 -1.49 -3.12
C ASP A 263 4.05 -1.54 -1.71
N GLU A 264 4.67 -2.65 -1.30
CA GLU A 264 5.07 -2.89 0.09
C GLU A 264 6.51 -3.41 0.19
N HIS A 265 7.37 -2.68 0.91
CA HIS A 265 8.80 -3.00 0.99
C HIS A 265 9.35 -2.80 2.40
N GLY A 266 10.40 -3.57 2.69
CA GLY A 266 11.32 -3.33 3.80
C GLY A 266 12.69 -2.88 3.30
N TRP A 267 13.41 -2.17 4.16
CA TRP A 267 14.79 -1.78 3.90
C TRP A 267 15.62 -2.06 5.14
N ASP A 268 16.48 -3.05 5.06
CA ASP A 268 17.43 -3.45 6.10
C ASP A 268 18.87 -3.12 5.69
N ASP A 269 19.83 -3.65 6.42
CA ASP A 269 21.26 -3.42 6.13
C ASP A 269 21.74 -4.10 4.83
N ASN A 270 20.99 -5.04 4.28
CA ASN A 270 21.31 -5.74 3.04
C ASN A 270 20.67 -5.10 1.81
N GLY A 271 19.71 -4.22 1.98
CA GLY A 271 19.03 -3.52 0.89
C GLY A 271 17.51 -3.49 1.01
N VAL A 272 16.86 -3.21 -0.11
CA VAL A 272 15.40 -3.13 -0.24
C VAL A 272 14.84 -4.49 -0.65
N PHE A 273 13.75 -4.92 -0.01
CA PHE A 273 13.09 -6.18 -0.32
C PHE A 273 11.57 -6.03 -0.31
N ASN A 274 10.93 -6.79 -1.19
CA ASN A 274 9.47 -6.82 -1.30
C ASN A 274 8.85 -7.67 -0.19
N TYR A 275 7.69 -7.28 0.33
CA TYR A 275 6.91 -8.14 1.24
C TYR A 275 6.04 -9.14 0.51
N GLU A 276 5.72 -8.87 -0.75
CA GLU A 276 4.70 -9.58 -1.50
C GLU A 276 5.28 -10.54 -2.54
N GLY A 277 4.47 -11.54 -2.92
CA GLY A 277 4.78 -12.47 -4.00
C GLY A 277 4.19 -12.05 -5.35
N GLY A 278 3.39 -11.01 -5.39
CA GLY A 278 2.70 -10.54 -6.57
C GLY A 278 2.32 -9.07 -6.52
N CYS A 279 1.49 -8.67 -7.46
CA CYS A 279 1.00 -7.30 -7.60
C CYS A 279 -0.52 -7.23 -7.49
N TYR A 280 -1.03 -6.10 -7.01
CA TYR A 280 -2.45 -5.84 -6.84
C TYR A 280 -2.81 -4.47 -7.41
N ALA A 281 -3.24 -4.45 -8.65
CA ALA A 281 -3.44 -3.23 -9.42
C ALA A 281 -4.92 -2.86 -9.58
N LYS A 282 -5.22 -1.57 -9.64
CA LYS A 282 -6.51 -1.06 -10.12
C LYS A 282 -6.61 -1.27 -11.61
N VAL A 283 -7.81 -1.66 -12.07
CA VAL A 283 -8.07 -1.89 -13.50
C VAL A 283 -9.24 -1.06 -14.03
N ILE A 284 -9.82 -0.16 -13.23
CA ILE A 284 -10.79 0.79 -13.76
C ILE A 284 -10.14 1.67 -14.82
N ASN A 285 -10.79 1.79 -15.98
CA ASN A 285 -10.27 2.53 -17.14
C ASN A 285 -8.89 2.04 -17.63
N LEU A 286 -8.56 0.76 -17.38
CA LEU A 286 -7.30 0.19 -17.84
C LEU A 286 -7.22 0.27 -19.38
N ASP A 287 -6.13 0.84 -19.85
CA ASP A 287 -5.82 0.99 -21.26
C ASP A 287 -4.54 0.23 -21.60
N LYS A 288 -4.62 -0.62 -22.62
CA LYS A 288 -3.52 -1.49 -23.04
C LYS A 288 -2.28 -0.73 -23.51
N GLU A 289 -2.48 0.40 -24.15
CA GLU A 289 -1.38 1.21 -24.71
C GLU A 289 -0.66 2.01 -23.60
N SER A 290 -1.43 2.48 -22.61
CA SER A 290 -0.88 3.28 -21.52
C SER A 290 -0.25 2.43 -20.41
N GLU A 291 -0.81 1.24 -20.14
CA GLU A 291 -0.40 0.35 -19.06
C GLU A 291 -0.25 -1.11 -19.54
N PRO A 292 0.65 -1.35 -20.49
CA PRO A 292 0.79 -2.65 -21.14
C PRO A 292 1.19 -3.77 -20.15
N ASP A 293 2.01 -3.48 -19.14
CA ASP A 293 2.47 -4.48 -18.18
C ASP A 293 1.30 -5.05 -17.36
N ILE A 294 0.42 -4.17 -16.86
CA ILE A 294 -0.77 -4.60 -16.10
C ILE A 294 -1.72 -5.37 -17.03
N TYR A 295 -1.99 -4.84 -18.23
CA TYR A 295 -2.89 -5.49 -19.18
C TYR A 295 -2.40 -6.88 -19.56
N ASN A 296 -1.13 -7.05 -19.86
CA ASN A 296 -0.54 -8.33 -20.25
C ASN A 296 -0.43 -9.32 -19.07
N ALA A 297 -0.43 -8.83 -17.83
CA ALA A 297 -0.46 -9.65 -16.64
C ALA A 297 -1.83 -10.26 -16.38
N ILE A 298 -2.89 -9.75 -16.99
CA ILE A 298 -4.26 -10.29 -16.91
C ILE A 298 -4.37 -11.50 -17.83
N ARG A 299 -4.03 -12.66 -17.31
CA ARG A 299 -4.06 -13.93 -18.00
C ARG A 299 -4.37 -15.06 -17.00
N ARG A 300 -4.29 -16.31 -17.42
CA ARG A 300 -4.44 -17.45 -16.51
C ARG A 300 -3.58 -17.25 -15.25
N ASP A 301 -4.12 -17.58 -14.09
CA ASP A 301 -3.57 -17.42 -12.75
C ASP A 301 -3.72 -16.01 -12.14
N ALA A 302 -4.02 -14.98 -12.94
CA ALA A 302 -4.48 -13.71 -12.41
C ALA A 302 -5.93 -13.82 -11.89
N LEU A 303 -6.26 -13.02 -10.88
CA LEU A 303 -7.60 -12.94 -10.29
C LEU A 303 -8.13 -11.51 -10.40
N LEU A 304 -9.20 -11.33 -11.17
CA LEU A 304 -9.93 -10.07 -11.28
C LEU A 304 -10.99 -9.96 -10.18
N GLU A 305 -11.24 -8.76 -9.72
CA GLU A 305 -12.24 -8.46 -8.70
C GLU A 305 -13.18 -7.36 -9.17
N ASN A 306 -14.48 -7.65 -9.15
CA ASN A 306 -15.58 -6.71 -9.39
C ASN A 306 -15.59 -6.07 -10.78
N VAL A 307 -14.90 -6.60 -11.77
CA VAL A 307 -15.01 -6.14 -13.15
C VAL A 307 -16.32 -6.62 -13.77
N THR A 308 -16.79 -5.94 -14.79
CA THR A 308 -17.96 -6.35 -15.56
C THR A 308 -17.53 -7.23 -16.73
N LEU A 309 -18.09 -8.43 -16.80
CA LEU A 309 -17.96 -9.33 -17.93
C LEU A 309 -19.31 -9.49 -18.64
N ASP A 310 -19.30 -9.57 -19.96
CA ASP A 310 -20.46 -10.01 -20.71
C ASP A 310 -20.63 -11.55 -20.70
N GLU A 311 -21.63 -12.07 -21.39
CA GLU A 311 -21.91 -13.51 -21.47
C GLU A 311 -20.79 -14.33 -22.13
N ASN A 312 -19.92 -13.68 -22.90
CA ASN A 312 -18.77 -14.29 -23.58
C ASN A 312 -17.46 -14.10 -22.79
N GLY A 313 -17.53 -13.49 -21.59
CA GLY A 313 -16.35 -13.21 -20.76
C GLY A 313 -15.56 -11.98 -21.19
N LYS A 314 -16.09 -11.15 -22.10
CA LYS A 314 -15.44 -9.90 -22.51
C LYS A 314 -15.47 -8.90 -21.37
N ILE A 315 -14.31 -8.30 -21.11
CA ILE A 315 -14.12 -7.36 -19.99
C ILE A 315 -14.48 -5.94 -20.42
N ASP A 316 -15.29 -5.26 -19.62
CA ASP A 316 -15.48 -3.81 -19.68
C ASP A 316 -14.75 -3.13 -18.52
N PHE A 317 -13.50 -2.67 -18.77
CA PHE A 317 -12.70 -1.96 -17.77
C PHE A 317 -13.24 -0.56 -17.44
N ASN A 318 -14.14 0.00 -18.24
CA ASN A 318 -14.70 1.33 -18.02
C ASN A 318 -15.96 1.32 -17.14
N ASP A 319 -16.51 0.15 -16.89
CA ASP A 319 -17.71 0.02 -16.06
C ASP A 319 -17.39 0.08 -14.56
N GLY A 320 -17.64 1.24 -13.97
CA GLY A 320 -17.54 1.49 -12.53
C GLY A 320 -18.87 1.30 -11.77
N SER A 321 -19.90 0.69 -12.38
CA SER A 321 -21.23 0.56 -11.76
C SER A 321 -21.25 -0.25 -10.46
N LYS A 322 -20.40 -1.25 -10.34
CA LYS A 322 -20.22 -2.03 -9.11
C LYS A 322 -19.31 -1.31 -8.12
N THR A 323 -18.20 -0.80 -8.61
CA THR A 323 -17.20 -0.04 -7.86
C THR A 323 -16.19 0.58 -8.83
N GLU A 324 -15.63 1.73 -8.46
CA GLU A 324 -14.44 2.28 -9.14
C GLU A 324 -13.13 1.60 -8.68
N ASN A 325 -13.21 0.74 -7.66
CA ASN A 325 -12.07 0.00 -7.13
C ASN A 325 -11.98 -1.43 -7.69
N THR A 326 -12.20 -1.57 -9.00
CA THR A 326 -11.94 -2.85 -9.68
C THR A 326 -10.45 -3.18 -9.63
N ARG A 327 -10.13 -4.46 -9.40
CA ARG A 327 -8.76 -4.90 -9.14
C ARG A 327 -8.38 -6.14 -9.93
N VAL A 328 -7.07 -6.34 -10.06
CA VAL A 328 -6.45 -7.60 -10.45
C VAL A 328 -5.29 -7.92 -9.52
N SER A 329 -5.20 -9.17 -9.07
CA SER A 329 -4.00 -9.71 -8.43
C SER A 329 -3.33 -10.72 -9.37
N TYR A 330 -2.02 -10.72 -9.42
CA TYR A 330 -1.24 -11.67 -10.22
C TYR A 330 0.14 -11.91 -9.60
N PRO A 331 0.74 -13.10 -9.81
CA PRO A 331 2.10 -13.35 -9.36
C PRO A 331 3.08 -12.42 -10.06
N ILE A 332 4.18 -12.07 -9.38
CA ILE A 332 5.12 -11.06 -9.88
C ILE A 332 5.81 -11.47 -11.20
N ASP A 333 5.93 -12.75 -11.47
CA ASP A 333 6.51 -13.28 -12.71
C ASP A 333 5.62 -13.10 -13.95
N HIS A 334 4.39 -12.60 -13.77
CA HIS A 334 3.59 -12.10 -14.88
C HIS A 334 4.16 -10.79 -15.46
N ILE A 335 5.02 -10.09 -14.76
CA ILE A 335 5.78 -8.93 -15.23
C ILE A 335 7.12 -9.41 -15.80
N GLU A 336 7.44 -8.98 -17.01
CA GLU A 336 8.65 -9.40 -17.72
C GLU A 336 9.93 -8.83 -17.09
N ASN A 337 9.92 -7.52 -16.79
CA ASN A 337 11.09 -6.80 -16.28
C ASN A 337 11.12 -6.78 -14.75
N ILE A 338 11.54 -7.88 -14.13
CA ILE A 338 11.71 -7.98 -12.68
C ILE A 338 13.17 -8.25 -12.32
N VAL A 339 13.56 -7.83 -11.11
CA VAL A 339 14.92 -8.06 -10.59
C VAL A 339 15.24 -9.55 -10.41
N LYS A 340 16.53 -9.88 -10.49
CA LYS A 340 17.07 -11.19 -10.15
C LYS A 340 18.22 -11.00 -9.13
N PRO A 341 18.16 -11.61 -7.93
CA PRO A 341 17.08 -12.46 -7.41
C PRO A 341 15.75 -11.71 -7.24
N ILE A 342 14.65 -12.44 -7.39
CA ILE A 342 13.30 -11.86 -7.34
C ILE A 342 13.06 -11.16 -6.00
N SER A 343 12.43 -9.98 -6.05
CA SER A 343 11.99 -9.21 -4.89
C SER A 343 13.10 -8.64 -4.00
N HIS A 344 14.33 -8.55 -4.50
CA HIS A 344 15.47 -7.97 -3.79
C HIS A 344 16.20 -6.94 -4.65
N GLY A 345 16.71 -5.89 -4.00
CA GLY A 345 17.59 -4.89 -4.60
C GLY A 345 18.57 -4.36 -3.57
N PRO A 346 19.65 -3.69 -4.00
CA PRO A 346 20.54 -2.99 -3.09
C PRO A 346 19.84 -1.85 -2.35
N ALA A 347 20.52 -1.23 -1.39
CA ALA A 347 20.03 -0.05 -0.69
C ALA A 347 19.58 1.03 -1.67
N ALA A 348 18.50 1.74 -1.36
CA ALA A 348 17.98 2.79 -2.22
C ALA A 348 18.97 3.95 -2.33
N GLU A 349 19.30 4.35 -3.55
CA GLU A 349 20.07 5.56 -3.82
C GLU A 349 19.16 6.80 -3.85
N ASN A 350 17.95 6.64 -4.37
CA ASN A 350 16.99 7.72 -4.54
C ASN A 350 15.66 7.38 -3.86
N VAL A 351 15.17 8.32 -3.07
CA VAL A 351 13.87 8.26 -2.40
C VAL A 351 13.00 9.36 -3.00
N ILE A 352 11.88 8.99 -3.61
CA ILE A 352 11.03 9.91 -4.35
C ILE A 352 9.66 9.95 -3.69
N PHE A 353 9.25 11.13 -3.23
CA PHE A 353 7.89 11.41 -2.73
C PHE A 353 7.09 12.02 -3.87
N LEU A 354 6.05 11.33 -4.32
CA LEU A 354 5.13 11.82 -5.34
C LEU A 354 3.95 12.53 -4.69
N SER A 355 3.66 13.73 -5.13
CA SER A 355 2.54 14.55 -4.68
C SER A 355 1.85 15.15 -5.90
N ALA A 356 0.53 15.18 -5.90
CA ALA A 356 -0.24 15.91 -6.91
C ALA A 356 -0.84 17.15 -6.24
N ASP A 357 -0.14 18.28 -6.36
CA ASP A 357 -0.55 19.55 -5.77
C ASP A 357 -1.63 20.23 -6.65
N ALA A 358 -2.84 20.38 -6.12
CA ALA A 358 -3.93 21.10 -6.80
C ALA A 358 -3.96 22.60 -6.48
N PHE A 359 -3.09 23.09 -5.58
CA PHE A 359 -2.98 24.50 -5.24
C PHE A 359 -2.08 25.28 -6.21
N GLY A 360 -1.24 24.59 -6.96
CA GLY A 360 -0.30 25.20 -7.91
C GLY A 360 0.91 25.86 -7.24
N VAL A 361 1.30 25.39 -6.06
CA VAL A 361 2.33 26.00 -5.22
C VAL A 361 3.66 25.28 -5.30
N LEU A 362 3.62 23.94 -5.23
CA LEU A 362 4.83 23.15 -5.10
C LEU A 362 5.63 23.09 -6.42
N PRO A 363 6.98 23.19 -6.33
CA PRO A 363 7.83 22.98 -7.49
C PRO A 363 7.66 21.59 -8.09
N PRO A 364 7.89 21.40 -9.40
CA PRO A 364 7.88 20.08 -10.03
C PRO A 364 8.87 19.11 -9.39
N VAL A 365 10.00 19.62 -8.89
CA VAL A 365 10.97 18.85 -8.11
C VAL A 365 11.62 19.72 -7.04
N SER A 366 11.77 19.16 -5.85
CA SER A 366 12.47 19.78 -4.72
C SER A 366 13.47 18.78 -4.15
N ILE A 367 14.69 19.25 -3.88
CA ILE A 367 15.74 18.46 -3.23
C ILE A 367 15.59 18.66 -1.72
N LEU A 368 15.42 17.58 -0.97
CA LEU A 368 15.10 17.65 0.45
C LEU A 368 16.34 17.46 1.33
N THR A 369 16.45 18.26 2.40
CA THR A 369 17.37 17.98 3.51
C THR A 369 16.89 16.74 4.29
N PRO A 370 17.73 16.13 5.14
CA PRO A 370 17.29 15.02 5.99
C PRO A 370 16.08 15.36 6.88
N GLU A 371 16.03 16.56 7.44
CA GLU A 371 14.93 17.04 8.28
C GLU A 371 13.66 17.29 7.45
N GLN A 372 13.79 17.90 6.28
CA GLN A 372 12.68 18.06 5.33
C GLN A 372 12.17 16.71 4.85
N THR A 373 13.05 15.74 4.61
CA THR A 373 12.66 14.37 4.23
C THR A 373 11.72 13.79 5.28
N GLN A 374 12.03 13.89 6.56
CA GLN A 374 11.14 13.40 7.62
C GLN A 374 9.84 14.20 7.71
N TYR A 375 9.91 15.52 7.62
CA TYR A 375 8.72 16.38 7.70
C TYR A 375 7.71 16.08 6.60
N TYR A 376 8.16 16.01 5.34
CA TYR A 376 7.27 15.77 4.20
C TYR A 376 6.86 14.32 4.05
N PHE A 377 7.67 13.39 4.52
CA PHE A 377 7.28 11.98 4.67
C PHE A 377 6.15 11.81 5.68
N LEU A 378 6.27 12.42 6.85
CA LEU A 378 5.21 12.44 7.87
C LEU A 378 3.93 13.11 7.35
N SER A 379 4.05 14.17 6.58
CA SER A 379 2.89 14.86 6.00
C SER A 379 2.14 14.00 4.99
N GLY A 380 2.85 13.32 4.08
CA GLY A 380 2.24 12.44 3.07
C GLY A 380 1.19 13.18 2.24
N PHE A 381 1.57 14.33 1.68
CA PHE A 381 0.63 15.27 1.05
C PHE A 381 0.28 14.92 -0.38
N THR A 382 -0.99 15.06 -0.70
CA THR A 382 -1.50 15.27 -2.06
C THR A 382 -2.75 16.17 -1.98
N ALA A 383 -3.24 16.64 -3.12
CA ALA A 383 -4.47 17.43 -3.16
C ALA A 383 -5.32 17.04 -4.36
N LYS A 384 -6.62 17.18 -4.21
CA LYS A 384 -7.61 16.96 -5.26
C LYS A 384 -8.06 18.30 -5.84
N LEU A 385 -8.14 18.35 -7.17
CA LEU A 385 -8.68 19.52 -7.87
C LEU A 385 -10.20 19.59 -7.70
N ALA A 386 -10.74 20.81 -7.64
CA ALA A 386 -12.18 21.04 -7.66
C ALA A 386 -12.86 20.35 -8.86
N GLY A 387 -13.98 19.69 -8.62
CA GLY A 387 -14.76 19.00 -9.64
C GLY A 387 -14.24 17.62 -10.07
N THR A 388 -13.14 17.13 -9.50
CA THR A 388 -12.59 15.80 -9.83
C THR A 388 -13.32 14.66 -9.14
N GLU A 389 -13.98 14.94 -8.02
CA GLU A 389 -14.84 13.99 -7.28
C GLU A 389 -16.12 14.71 -6.82
N ARG A 390 -17.16 13.91 -6.60
CA ARG A 390 -18.44 14.44 -6.10
C ARG A 390 -18.27 15.12 -4.75
N GLY A 391 -18.65 16.39 -4.66
CA GLY A 391 -18.54 17.19 -3.44
C GLY A 391 -17.23 17.95 -3.27
N ILE A 392 -16.27 17.82 -4.18
CA ILE A 392 -15.04 18.61 -4.20
C ILE A 392 -15.29 19.90 -4.98
N THR A 393 -15.46 21.03 -4.30
CA THR A 393 -15.75 22.34 -4.89
C THR A 393 -14.56 23.28 -4.95
N GLU A 394 -13.51 22.95 -4.19
CA GLU A 394 -12.24 23.71 -4.13
C GLU A 394 -11.07 22.72 -3.98
N PRO A 395 -9.81 23.12 -4.22
CA PRO A 395 -8.66 22.30 -3.97
C PRO A 395 -8.66 21.79 -2.52
N THR A 396 -8.65 20.47 -2.35
CA THR A 396 -8.76 19.83 -1.03
C THR A 396 -7.49 19.02 -0.74
N PRO A 397 -6.75 19.37 0.33
CA PRO A 397 -5.55 18.62 0.71
C PRO A 397 -5.91 17.27 1.35
N THR A 398 -5.09 16.28 1.08
CA THR A 398 -5.08 15.00 1.78
C THR A 398 -3.70 14.80 2.40
N PHE A 399 -3.68 14.56 3.70
CA PHE A 399 -2.47 14.24 4.43
C PHE A 399 -2.58 12.82 4.99
N SER A 400 -1.68 11.94 4.57
CA SER A 400 -1.61 10.57 5.03
C SER A 400 -0.19 10.25 5.52
N ALA A 401 -0.01 10.13 6.81
CA ALA A 401 1.30 9.92 7.42
C ALA A 401 2.09 8.82 6.70
N CYS A 402 3.32 9.11 6.34
CA CYS A 402 4.22 8.18 5.65
C CYS A 402 3.62 7.59 4.36
N PHE A 403 2.69 8.29 3.72
CA PHE A 403 1.93 7.84 2.54
C PHE A 403 1.14 6.54 2.76
N GLY A 404 0.82 6.21 4.00
CA GLY A 404 0.13 4.97 4.35
C GLY A 404 -0.44 4.95 5.77
N GLN A 405 -1.03 6.04 6.24
CA GLN A 405 -1.50 6.20 7.63
C GLN A 405 -2.39 5.05 8.10
N ALA A 406 -3.25 4.53 7.23
CA ALA A 406 -4.18 3.43 7.58
C ALA A 406 -3.47 2.13 8.01
N PHE A 407 -2.18 1.99 7.70
CA PHE A 407 -1.38 0.78 7.94
C PHE A 407 -0.32 0.97 9.03
N LEU A 408 -0.24 2.14 9.65
CA LEU A 408 0.76 2.45 10.67
C LEU A 408 0.27 2.04 12.04
N GLU A 409 0.96 1.10 12.66
CA GLU A 409 0.64 0.61 14.00
C GLU A 409 1.41 1.36 15.10
N LEU A 410 2.59 1.90 14.76
CA LEU A 410 3.44 2.69 15.66
C LEU A 410 3.27 4.18 15.39
N HIS A 411 3.75 5.03 16.31
CA HIS A 411 3.79 6.47 16.07
C HIS A 411 4.53 6.76 14.74
N PRO A 412 3.99 7.63 13.86
CA PRO A 412 4.55 7.85 12.52
C PRO A 412 6.02 8.26 12.49
N THR A 413 6.50 8.97 13.52
CA THR A 413 7.92 9.36 13.65
C THR A 413 8.85 8.16 13.67
N LYS A 414 8.41 6.99 14.12
CA LYS A 414 9.24 5.77 14.10
C LYS A 414 9.59 5.34 12.67
N TYR A 415 8.65 5.44 11.74
CA TYR A 415 8.87 5.12 10.32
C TYR A 415 9.79 6.13 9.66
N ALA A 416 9.62 7.41 9.95
CA ALA A 416 10.46 8.48 9.44
C ALA A 416 11.91 8.36 9.95
N GLU A 417 12.10 8.03 11.21
CA GLU A 417 13.41 7.78 11.80
C GLU A 417 14.14 6.62 11.12
N GLU A 418 13.47 5.49 10.96
CA GLU A 418 14.08 4.29 10.34
C GLU A 418 14.44 4.54 8.87
N LEU A 419 13.57 5.23 8.12
CA LEU A 419 13.86 5.61 6.73
C LEU A 419 15.13 6.48 6.65
N VAL A 420 15.21 7.53 7.45
CA VAL A 420 16.35 8.48 7.41
C VAL A 420 17.62 7.83 7.94
N LYS A 421 17.57 6.92 8.91
CA LYS A 421 18.73 6.12 9.32
C LYS A 421 19.31 5.32 8.15
N LYS A 422 18.47 4.65 7.39
CA LYS A 422 18.91 3.89 6.20
C LYS A 422 19.47 4.81 5.13
N MET A 423 18.81 5.93 4.87
CA MET A 423 19.27 6.94 3.91
C MET A 423 20.64 7.51 4.30
N THR A 424 20.82 7.89 5.54
CA THR A 424 22.08 8.46 6.05
C THR A 424 23.23 7.47 5.92
N LYS A 425 22.99 6.21 6.31
CA LYS A 425 24.00 5.14 6.21
C LYS A 425 24.46 4.90 4.77
N ASN A 426 23.56 5.04 3.80
CA ASN A 426 23.84 4.72 2.39
C ASN A 426 24.10 5.97 1.53
N GLY A 427 24.06 7.17 2.07
CA GLY A 427 24.20 8.40 1.31
C GLY A 427 23.06 8.68 0.34
N SER A 428 21.88 8.14 0.63
CA SER A 428 20.66 8.29 -0.20
C SER A 428 20.19 9.73 -0.23
N LYS A 429 19.54 10.12 -1.33
CA LYS A 429 18.93 11.44 -1.52
C LYS A 429 17.41 11.33 -1.64
N ALA A 430 16.72 12.32 -1.10
CA ALA A 430 15.27 12.42 -1.19
C ALA A 430 14.82 13.61 -2.03
N TYR A 431 13.75 13.41 -2.77
CA TYR A 431 13.15 14.40 -3.65
C TYR A 431 11.62 14.40 -3.47
N LEU A 432 11.04 15.61 -3.46
CA LEU A 432 9.59 15.77 -3.57
C LEU A 432 9.27 16.13 -5.02
N VAL A 433 8.52 15.28 -5.70
CA VAL A 433 8.13 15.45 -7.11
C VAL A 433 6.64 15.76 -7.17
N ASN A 434 6.30 16.94 -7.69
CA ASN A 434 4.92 17.36 -7.89
C ASN A 434 4.46 16.95 -9.29
N THR A 435 3.50 16.03 -9.35
CA THR A 435 2.84 15.59 -10.58
C THR A 435 1.49 16.30 -10.82
N GLY A 436 1.17 17.30 -10.02
CA GLY A 436 -0.09 18.03 -10.05
C GLY A 436 -0.07 19.24 -10.98
N TRP A 437 -0.60 20.35 -10.51
CA TRP A 437 -0.83 21.57 -11.27
C TRP A 437 0.15 22.68 -10.90
N ASN A 438 0.25 23.68 -11.77
CA ASN A 438 1.02 24.89 -11.53
C ASN A 438 0.17 26.14 -11.83
N GLY A 439 0.80 27.31 -11.86
CA GLY A 439 0.10 28.60 -12.06
C GLY A 439 -0.56 28.77 -13.42
N THR A 440 -0.27 27.92 -14.40
CA THR A 440 -0.97 27.92 -15.70
C THR A 440 -2.38 27.33 -15.63
N GLY A 441 -2.76 26.73 -14.49
CA GLY A 441 -4.00 25.98 -14.34
C GLY A 441 -4.01 24.63 -15.06
N LYS A 442 -2.88 24.21 -15.60
CA LYS A 442 -2.70 22.90 -16.25
C LYS A 442 -1.86 21.98 -15.38
N ARG A 443 -2.11 20.69 -15.52
CA ARG A 443 -1.29 19.68 -14.89
C ARG A 443 0.10 19.63 -15.56
N ILE A 444 1.14 19.46 -14.74
CA ILE A 444 2.52 19.24 -15.21
C ILE A 444 2.52 18.05 -16.17
N SER A 445 3.15 18.19 -17.33
CA SER A 445 3.12 17.15 -18.36
C SER A 445 3.81 15.87 -17.91
N ILE A 446 3.32 14.73 -18.38
CA ILE A 446 4.00 13.43 -18.15
C ILE A 446 5.42 13.46 -18.70
N LYS A 447 5.65 14.15 -19.84
CA LYS A 447 6.97 14.32 -20.44
C LYS A 447 7.94 15.01 -19.49
N ASP A 448 7.53 16.13 -18.88
CA ASP A 448 8.36 16.86 -17.93
C ASP A 448 8.59 16.06 -16.65
N THR A 449 7.55 15.39 -16.14
CA THR A 449 7.67 14.52 -14.98
C THR A 449 8.64 13.37 -15.22
N ARG A 450 8.57 12.71 -16.37
CA ARG A 450 9.54 11.67 -16.74
C ARG A 450 10.95 12.22 -16.90
N GLY A 451 11.10 13.40 -17.47
CA GLY A 451 12.40 14.09 -17.55
C GLY A 451 12.99 14.37 -16.16
N ILE A 452 12.16 14.77 -15.21
CA ILE A 452 12.56 14.96 -13.80
C ILE A 452 13.03 13.64 -13.18
N ILE A 453 12.24 12.59 -13.32
CA ILE A 453 12.59 11.25 -12.81
C ILE A 453 13.91 10.76 -13.44
N ASP A 454 14.06 10.90 -14.75
CA ASP A 454 15.32 10.55 -15.44
C ASP A 454 16.50 11.36 -14.91
N GLY A 455 16.31 12.65 -14.65
CA GLY A 455 17.33 13.53 -14.05
C GLY A 455 17.73 13.11 -12.63
N ILE A 456 16.79 12.61 -11.86
CA ILE A 456 17.05 12.04 -10.52
C ILE A 456 17.83 10.73 -10.64
N LEU A 457 17.33 9.80 -11.45
CA LEU A 457 17.88 8.44 -11.57
C LEU A 457 19.27 8.41 -12.21
N SER A 458 19.53 9.29 -13.17
CA SER A 458 20.86 9.44 -13.78
C SER A 458 21.88 10.18 -12.89
N GLY A 459 21.40 10.85 -11.85
CA GLY A 459 22.23 11.72 -11.00
C GLY A 459 22.48 13.12 -11.58
N ALA A 460 21.91 13.46 -12.73
CA ALA A 460 22.07 14.78 -13.36
C ALA A 460 21.61 15.92 -12.45
N ILE A 461 20.55 15.71 -11.66
CA ILE A 461 20.05 16.72 -10.71
C ILE A 461 21.08 17.11 -9.63
N LYS A 462 22.01 16.23 -9.28
CA LYS A 462 23.06 16.51 -8.29
C LYS A 462 24.05 17.58 -8.76
N ASN A 463 24.20 17.76 -10.06
CA ASN A 463 25.11 18.72 -10.68
C ASN A 463 24.39 19.96 -11.22
N ALA A 464 23.07 20.01 -11.15
CA ALA A 464 22.29 21.14 -11.59
C ALA A 464 22.49 22.36 -10.70
N PRO A 465 22.53 23.59 -11.25
CA PRO A 465 22.48 24.79 -10.44
C PRO A 465 21.12 24.89 -9.73
N THR A 466 21.14 25.35 -8.48
CA THR A 466 19.94 25.40 -7.64
C THR A 466 19.68 26.78 -7.08
N LYS A 467 18.44 27.00 -6.62
CA LYS A 467 18.02 28.13 -5.82
C LYS A 467 17.00 27.67 -4.78
N LYS A 468 16.76 28.50 -3.78
CA LYS A 468 15.72 28.26 -2.78
C LYS A 468 14.45 29.06 -3.11
N ILE A 469 13.30 28.47 -2.81
CA ILE A 469 12.01 29.15 -2.95
C ILE A 469 11.50 29.63 -1.57
N PRO A 470 10.73 30.75 -1.55
CA PRO A 470 10.17 31.27 -0.30
C PRO A 470 9.19 30.31 0.38
N TYR A 471 8.97 30.50 1.67
CA TYR A 471 8.03 29.81 2.57
C TYR A 471 8.36 28.34 2.84
N PHE A 472 8.68 27.56 1.82
CA PHE A 472 9.01 26.13 1.94
C PHE A 472 10.51 25.88 2.10
N ASP A 473 11.35 26.85 1.77
CA ASP A 473 12.81 26.74 1.77
C ASP A 473 13.34 25.53 0.98
N PHE A 474 12.57 25.10 -0.02
CA PHE A 474 12.98 24.02 -0.90
C PHE A 474 14.10 24.46 -1.83
N GLU A 475 15.10 23.60 -1.95
CA GLU A 475 16.13 23.72 -2.97
C GLU A 475 15.61 23.13 -4.28
N VAL A 476 15.58 23.96 -5.33
CA VAL A 476 15.08 23.57 -6.64
C VAL A 476 16.12 23.78 -7.72
N PRO A 477 16.23 22.88 -8.73
CA PRO A 477 17.12 23.12 -9.87
C PRO A 477 16.58 24.28 -10.70
N THR A 478 17.49 25.09 -11.24
CA THR A 478 17.16 26.18 -12.18
C THR A 478 17.16 25.74 -13.62
N GLU A 479 17.82 24.62 -13.91
CA GLU A 479 17.82 23.93 -15.21
C GLU A 479 17.97 22.43 -14.98
N LEU A 480 17.36 21.65 -15.85
CA LEU A 480 17.47 20.19 -15.84
C LEU A 480 17.24 19.69 -17.27
N GLU A 481 18.15 18.85 -17.77
CA GLU A 481 18.05 18.30 -19.11
C GLU A 481 16.72 17.54 -19.32
N GLY A 482 16.05 17.78 -20.42
CA GLY A 482 14.78 17.15 -20.76
C GLY A 482 13.55 17.76 -20.10
N VAL A 483 13.71 18.83 -19.32
CA VAL A 483 12.62 19.52 -18.61
C VAL A 483 12.59 20.99 -19.03
N ASP A 484 11.39 21.53 -19.27
CA ASP A 484 11.23 22.96 -19.52
C ASP A 484 11.62 23.76 -18.27
N SER A 485 12.69 24.55 -18.38
CA SER A 485 13.20 25.35 -17.26
C SER A 485 12.20 26.37 -16.72
N LYS A 486 11.20 26.76 -17.54
CA LYS A 486 10.16 27.73 -17.14
C LYS A 486 9.21 27.21 -16.06
N ILE A 487 9.14 25.89 -15.88
CA ILE A 487 8.24 25.29 -14.85
C ILE A 487 8.95 25.00 -13.53
N LEU A 488 10.28 25.00 -13.51
CA LEU A 488 11.07 24.55 -12.34
C LEU A 488 10.88 25.43 -11.11
N ASP A 489 10.73 26.75 -11.30
CA ASP A 489 10.25 27.65 -10.25
C ASP A 489 8.75 27.89 -10.46
N PRO A 490 7.87 27.46 -9.54
CA PRO A 490 6.42 27.60 -9.74
C PRO A 490 5.96 29.04 -9.87
N ARG A 491 6.70 30.01 -9.34
CA ARG A 491 6.40 31.44 -9.45
C ARG A 491 6.42 31.92 -10.90
N ASP A 492 7.28 31.34 -11.73
CA ASP A 492 7.43 31.69 -13.14
C ASP A 492 6.23 31.20 -14.01
N THR A 493 5.39 30.36 -13.46
CA THR A 493 4.17 29.87 -14.14
C THR A 493 2.95 30.78 -13.92
N TYR A 494 3.05 31.76 -13.03
CA TYR A 494 1.98 32.70 -12.70
C TYR A 494 2.11 34.00 -13.51
N ALA A 495 0.98 34.54 -13.96
CA ALA A 495 0.95 35.87 -14.55
C ALA A 495 1.24 36.97 -13.52
N ASN A 496 0.83 36.74 -12.25
CA ASN A 496 1.13 37.62 -11.11
C ASN A 496 1.69 36.79 -9.96
N VAL A 497 2.92 37.05 -9.60
CA VAL A 497 3.64 36.36 -8.51
C VAL A 497 2.90 36.47 -7.16
N ASN A 498 2.18 37.56 -6.91
CA ASN A 498 1.42 37.69 -5.68
C ASN A 498 0.32 36.63 -5.53
N ASP A 499 -0.21 36.12 -6.64
CA ASP A 499 -1.21 35.04 -6.60
C ASP A 499 -0.58 33.75 -6.10
N TRP A 500 0.66 33.48 -6.49
CA TRP A 500 1.42 32.35 -5.94
C TRP A 500 1.70 32.54 -4.44
N GLU A 501 2.11 33.74 -4.01
CA GLU A 501 2.40 34.00 -2.60
C GLU A 501 1.20 33.76 -1.68
N ILE A 502 0.02 34.21 -2.09
CA ILE A 502 -1.21 34.01 -1.33
C ILE A 502 -1.49 32.51 -1.16
N LYS A 503 -1.38 31.74 -2.23
CA LYS A 503 -1.61 30.30 -2.22
C LYS A 503 -0.52 29.56 -1.44
N ALA A 504 0.75 30.00 -1.54
CA ALA A 504 1.88 29.42 -0.84
C ALA A 504 1.74 29.58 0.68
N LYS A 505 1.33 30.75 1.15
CA LYS A 505 1.06 31.01 2.58
C LYS A 505 -0.11 30.15 3.10
N ASP A 506 -1.18 30.03 2.33
CA ASP A 506 -2.31 29.16 2.69
C ASP A 506 -1.88 27.69 2.79
N LEU A 507 -1.17 27.17 1.80
CA LEU A 507 -0.68 25.80 1.82
C LEU A 507 0.31 25.56 2.96
N ALA A 508 1.22 26.48 3.20
CA ALA A 508 2.17 26.43 4.32
C ALA A 508 1.44 26.31 5.67
N SER A 509 0.38 27.11 5.86
CA SER A 509 -0.48 27.06 7.05
C SER A 509 -1.16 25.70 7.22
N ARG A 510 -1.61 25.11 6.12
CA ARG A 510 -2.26 23.79 6.13
C ARG A 510 -1.28 22.66 6.52
N PHE A 511 -0.05 22.72 6.01
CA PHE A 511 1.03 21.81 6.43
C PHE A 511 1.32 21.93 7.92
N ALA A 512 1.53 23.16 8.40
CA ALA A 512 1.84 23.43 9.80
C ALA A 512 0.71 22.94 10.73
N LYS A 513 -0.54 23.18 10.38
CA LYS A 513 -1.70 22.68 11.12
C LYS A 513 -1.75 21.16 11.17
N ASN A 514 -1.56 20.50 10.03
CA ASN A 514 -1.55 19.05 9.96
C ASN A 514 -0.41 18.44 10.79
N PHE A 515 0.76 19.07 10.80
CA PHE A 515 1.94 18.53 11.47
C PHE A 515 1.81 18.51 13.00
N GLN A 516 0.92 19.33 13.58
CA GLN A 516 0.72 19.37 15.03
C GLN A 516 0.41 18.00 15.65
N LYS A 517 -0.27 17.14 14.92
CA LYS A 517 -0.60 15.77 15.38
C LYS A 517 0.64 14.89 15.63
N TYR A 518 1.80 15.24 15.07
CA TYR A 518 3.05 14.50 15.27
C TYR A 518 3.93 15.06 16.40
N THR A 519 3.55 16.17 17.00
CA THR A 519 4.32 16.84 18.06
C THR A 519 4.03 16.30 19.47
N THR A 520 3.39 15.14 19.56
CA THR A 520 3.11 14.45 20.83
C THR A 520 4.34 13.81 21.45
N ASN A 521 5.44 13.68 20.69
CA ASN A 521 6.73 13.22 21.18
C ASN A 521 7.87 14.18 20.78
N GLU A 522 9.05 13.98 21.36
CA GLU A 522 10.21 14.86 21.12
C GLU A 522 10.72 14.77 19.67
N ALA A 523 10.64 13.59 19.04
CA ALA A 523 11.06 13.42 17.66
C ALA A 523 10.23 14.29 16.70
N GLY A 524 8.92 14.33 16.88
CA GLY A 524 8.04 15.18 16.09
C GLY A 524 8.24 16.67 16.35
N LYS A 525 8.41 17.06 17.61
CA LYS A 525 8.71 18.46 17.99
C LYS A 525 9.98 18.98 17.32
N ALA A 526 11.03 18.16 17.28
CA ALA A 526 12.31 18.52 16.67
C ALA A 526 12.22 18.80 15.16
N LEU A 527 11.20 18.29 14.47
CA LEU A 527 11.02 18.46 13.03
C LEU A 527 10.19 19.68 12.62
N VAL A 528 9.52 20.36 13.56
CA VAL A 528 8.63 21.49 13.26
C VAL A 528 9.36 22.58 12.46
N ALA A 529 10.62 22.85 12.78
CA ALA A 529 11.43 23.87 12.10
C ALA A 529 11.76 23.55 10.64
N ALA A 530 11.65 22.27 10.21
CA ALA A 530 11.88 21.84 8.83
C ALA A 530 10.66 22.06 7.92
N GLY A 531 9.51 22.37 8.50
CA GLY A 531 8.29 22.64 7.77
C GLY A 531 8.22 24.03 7.17
N PRO A 532 7.19 24.28 6.34
CA PRO A 532 7.00 25.58 5.71
C PRO A 532 6.58 26.63 6.73
N LYS A 533 6.89 27.90 6.43
CA LYS A 533 6.57 29.07 7.25
C LYS A 533 5.70 30.02 6.43
N ALA A 534 4.55 30.39 6.98
CA ALA A 534 3.62 31.30 6.33
C ALA A 534 3.99 32.77 6.44
N ASP A 535 4.98 33.13 7.31
CA ASP A 535 5.41 34.51 7.62
C ASP A 535 6.66 34.94 6.85
#